data_945fb65241a118e5defb5d248125fb34
#
_entry.id   945fb65241a118e5defb5d248125fb34
#
_cell.length_a   1.000
_cell.length_b   1.000
_cell.length_c   1.000
_cell.angle_alpha   90.00
_cell.angle_beta   90.00
_cell.angle_gamma   90.00
#
_symmetry.space_group_name_H-M   'P 1'
#
loop_
_entity.id
_entity.type
_entity.pdbx_description
1 polymer ?
#
loop_
_entity_poly.entity_id
_entity_poly.type
_entity_poly.pdbx_seq_one_letter_code
_entity_poly.pdbx_strand_id
1 'polypeptide(L)'
;MKQIDLYISISRKKLYLVVGGILLLMAFASFSVKAQTVKGTVKSTTGETIPGATVTIKGTTRGVNSGANGEYTITCTPKQVLVFSSVGYKAKEVVVGNEKIINVNLEEILSELSEVVVVGYGRQKKEGVVASVTQTTNKELERAGGVSSIGAALTGNVPGLITNASTGLPGAEDPQILIRGRSSWNNSEPLILVDGVERPMNSVDISSVETITVLKDASATAVFGSRGANGVILVTTKRGQTGKASIRATVNTIVKAPSKLPQKYDSFDALSIRNEAIEYELAARPEGWRNITPQAIINKYRFPANLAEAERYPNVDWEEALFKPYAISNNANLNISGGTNLVKYFTSADFLQEADLFKIYDNKRGYEQGFGFNRLNVRSNLDFQLSKSTLFKTNLSGSYAVRKSPWGFTGSQYGPWIDAYSAAPDLFLPKYSDGSWGFYAPNQARAENSALSLAIGGIQYQTTARITTDFTLEQDLDRLVKGLRVAGTVSLDNTFVESN
;
A
#
# COMPACT_ATOMS: atom_id res chain seq x y z
N MET A 1 53.26 28.43 27.84
CA MET A 1 52.93 29.50 28.79
C MET A 1 53.52 30.78 28.29
N LYS A 2 52.72 31.65 27.67
CA LYS A 2 52.92 33.07 27.53
C LYS A 2 51.56 33.65 27.20
N GLN A 3 50.96 34.31 28.20
CA GLN A 3 49.79 35.17 28.08
C GLN A 3 50.20 36.39 27.28
N ILE A 4 49.37 36.78 26.34
CA ILE A 4 49.43 38.08 25.68
C ILE A 4 48.20 38.85 26.10
N ASP A 5 48.38 39.74 27.07
CA ASP A 5 47.41 40.74 27.47
C ASP A 5 47.43 41.89 26.45
N LEU A 6 46.33 42.01 25.69
CA LEU A 6 46.14 43.15 24.79
C LEU A 6 45.31 44.23 25.48
N TYR A 7 45.98 45.18 26.10
CA TYR A 7 45.35 46.41 26.64
C TYR A 7 45.05 47.38 25.51
N ILE A 8 43.76 47.53 25.18
CA ILE A 8 43.31 48.59 24.25
C ILE A 8 43.00 49.82 25.09
N SER A 9 43.94 50.80 25.10
CA SER A 9 43.74 52.11 25.65
C SER A 9 42.93 53.00 24.69
N ILE A 10 41.60 53.05 24.90
CA ILE A 10 40.76 54.03 24.14
C ILE A 10 40.80 55.38 24.82
N SER A 11 41.34 56.36 24.10
CA SER A 11 41.36 57.78 24.55
C SER A 11 39.90 58.25 24.83
N ARG A 12 39.67 58.93 25.97
CA ARG A 12 38.35 59.44 26.43
C ARG A 12 37.60 60.22 25.35
N LYS A 13 38.30 60.94 24.48
CA LYS A 13 37.70 61.69 23.35
C LYS A 13 37.11 60.80 22.30
N LYS A 14 37.69 59.65 22.01
CA LYS A 14 37.10 58.66 21.07
C LYS A 14 35.90 57.90 21.64
N LEU A 15 35.85 57.68 22.94
CA LEU A 15 34.71 57.07 23.65
C LEU A 15 33.46 57.98 23.56
N TYR A 16 33.59 59.30 23.74
CA TYR A 16 32.46 60.25 23.61
C TYR A 16 31.96 60.33 22.16
N LEU A 17 32.82 60.23 21.17
CA LEU A 17 32.41 60.20 19.75
C LEU A 17 31.64 58.90 19.39
N VAL A 18 32.04 57.71 19.89
CA VAL A 18 31.35 56.42 19.68
C VAL A 18 30.02 56.44 20.45
N VAL A 19 29.98 56.84 21.69
CA VAL A 19 28.73 56.91 22.47
C VAL A 19 27.77 57.94 21.90
N GLY A 20 28.28 59.13 21.46
CA GLY A 20 27.45 60.09 20.74
C GLY A 20 26.89 59.62 19.42
N GLY A 21 27.70 58.86 18.67
CA GLY A 21 27.24 58.19 17.42
C GLY A 21 26.18 57.12 17.64
N ILE A 22 26.29 56.32 18.70
CA ILE A 22 25.30 55.29 19.08
C ILE A 22 23.99 55.94 19.57
N LEU A 23 24.09 57.01 20.35
CA LEU A 23 22.92 57.79 20.78
C LEU A 23 22.21 58.51 19.63
N LEU A 24 22.94 59.05 18.67
CA LEU A 24 22.37 59.61 17.45
C LEU A 24 21.71 58.53 16.55
N LEU A 25 22.30 57.35 16.44
CA LEU A 25 21.71 56.17 15.74
C LEU A 25 20.45 55.66 16.43
N MET A 26 20.40 55.64 17.78
CA MET A 26 19.19 55.26 18.52
C MET A 26 18.09 56.33 18.41
N ALA A 27 18.40 57.60 18.26
CA ALA A 27 17.42 58.67 18.05
C ALA A 27 16.76 58.61 16.65
N PHE A 28 17.46 58.08 15.64
CA PHE A 28 16.89 57.84 14.30
C PHE A 28 16.06 56.54 14.17
N ALA A 29 16.15 55.63 15.13
CA ALA A 29 15.42 54.37 15.12
C ALA A 29 13.96 54.47 15.61
N SER A 30 13.50 55.58 16.05
CA SER A 30 12.12 55.80 16.53
C SER A 30 11.16 56.22 15.39
N PHE A 31 11.19 55.49 14.25
CA PHE A 31 10.06 55.56 13.33
C PHE A 31 8.86 54.78 13.92
N SER A 32 8.02 55.49 14.66
CA SER A 32 6.74 54.97 15.13
C SER A 32 5.83 54.69 13.91
N VAL A 33 5.84 53.49 13.42
CA VAL A 33 4.83 53.03 12.44
C VAL A 33 3.49 52.99 13.18
N LYS A 34 2.62 53.96 12.91
CA LYS A 34 1.27 54.02 13.52
C LYS A 34 0.45 52.81 13.02
N ALA A 35 0.08 51.94 13.91
CA ALA A 35 -0.87 50.90 13.64
C ALA A 35 -2.22 51.54 13.29
N GLN A 36 -2.85 51.07 12.23
CA GLN A 36 -4.19 51.49 11.80
C GLN A 36 -5.18 50.32 11.95
N THR A 37 -6.42 50.64 12.25
CA THR A 37 -7.50 49.67 12.29
C THR A 37 -8.14 49.62 10.90
N VAL A 38 -8.08 48.43 10.28
CA VAL A 38 -8.71 48.12 8.99
C VAL A 38 -9.99 47.37 9.25
N LYS A 39 -11.06 47.78 8.60
CA LYS A 39 -12.38 47.13 8.63
C LYS A 39 -12.76 46.73 7.22
N GLY A 40 -13.68 45.81 7.09
CA GLY A 40 -14.23 45.42 5.78
C GLY A 40 -15.16 44.25 5.86
N THR A 41 -15.60 43.82 4.70
CA THR A 41 -16.47 42.62 4.56
C THR A 41 -15.79 41.61 3.67
N VAL A 42 -15.94 40.34 4.03
CA VAL A 42 -15.55 39.19 3.19
C VAL A 42 -16.79 38.61 2.55
N LYS A 43 -16.81 38.59 1.21
CA LYS A 43 -17.91 38.10 0.38
C LYS A 43 -17.43 37.06 -0.61
N SER A 44 -18.32 36.26 -1.14
CA SER A 44 -18.06 35.41 -2.30
C SER A 44 -18.10 36.23 -3.58
N THR A 45 -17.66 35.67 -4.69
CA THR A 45 -17.80 36.29 -6.03
C THR A 45 -19.29 36.43 -6.46
N THR A 46 -20.19 35.63 -5.87
CA THR A 46 -21.65 35.73 -6.05
C THR A 46 -22.30 36.83 -5.21
N GLY A 47 -21.53 37.48 -4.32
CA GLY A 47 -22.00 38.57 -3.47
C GLY A 47 -22.50 38.14 -2.10
N GLU A 48 -22.54 36.85 -1.77
CA GLU A 48 -22.91 36.33 -0.47
C GLU A 48 -21.82 36.64 0.59
N THR A 49 -22.25 36.97 1.80
CA THR A 49 -21.32 37.23 2.91
C THR A 49 -20.78 35.90 3.46
N ILE A 50 -19.48 35.88 3.77
CA ILE A 50 -18.81 34.67 4.28
C ILE A 50 -18.57 34.84 5.79
N PRO A 51 -19.41 34.23 6.66
CA PRO A 51 -19.17 34.24 8.10
C PRO A 51 -18.04 33.28 8.47
N GLY A 52 -17.29 33.63 9.51
CA GLY A 52 -16.20 32.77 10.02
C GLY A 52 -14.93 32.73 9.15
N ALA A 53 -14.84 33.57 8.11
CA ALA A 53 -13.60 33.67 7.32
C ALA A 53 -12.45 34.16 8.21
N THR A 54 -11.30 33.51 8.09
CA THR A 54 -10.11 33.86 8.86
C THR A 54 -9.30 34.94 8.11
N VAL A 55 -9.00 36.04 8.80
CA VAL A 55 -8.19 37.16 8.30
C VAL A 55 -6.92 37.22 9.12
N THR A 56 -5.77 36.85 8.55
CA THR A 56 -4.47 36.83 9.26
C THR A 56 -3.47 37.80 8.65
N ILE A 57 -2.55 38.28 9.45
CA ILE A 57 -1.40 39.07 8.97
C ILE A 57 -0.31 38.07 8.58
N LYS A 58 0.10 38.07 7.31
CA LYS A 58 1.09 37.15 6.74
C LYS A 58 2.39 37.17 7.57
N GLY A 59 2.85 35.96 7.95
CA GLY A 59 4.06 35.76 8.74
C GLY A 59 3.90 36.00 10.25
N THR A 60 2.66 36.17 10.75
CA THR A 60 2.37 36.30 12.17
C THR A 60 1.24 35.35 12.61
N THR A 61 1.09 35.15 13.93
CA THR A 61 -0.03 34.43 14.53
C THR A 61 -1.26 35.30 14.79
N ARG A 62 -1.21 36.58 14.40
CA ARG A 62 -2.32 37.52 14.63
C ARG A 62 -3.36 37.42 13.55
N GLY A 63 -4.59 37.14 13.95
CA GLY A 63 -5.74 37.01 13.04
C GLY A 63 -7.04 37.27 13.76
N VAL A 64 -8.11 37.48 12.98
CA VAL A 64 -9.49 37.64 13.44
C VAL A 64 -10.40 36.81 12.50
N ASN A 65 -11.56 36.44 12.97
CA ASN A 65 -12.58 35.81 12.14
C ASN A 65 -13.67 36.82 11.78
N SER A 66 -14.25 36.71 10.58
CA SER A 66 -15.41 37.51 10.19
C SER A 66 -16.65 37.13 10.98
N GLY A 67 -17.45 38.13 11.31
CA GLY A 67 -18.75 37.97 12.00
C GLY A 67 -19.83 37.35 11.11
N ALA A 68 -21.07 37.25 11.63
CA ALA A 68 -22.22 36.66 10.94
C ALA A 68 -22.55 37.32 9.57
N ASN A 69 -22.27 38.62 9.43
CA ASN A 69 -22.46 39.39 8.20
C ASN A 69 -21.17 39.51 7.34
N GLY A 70 -20.16 38.65 7.60
CA GLY A 70 -18.88 38.68 6.90
C GLY A 70 -17.97 39.87 7.29
N GLU A 71 -18.34 40.70 8.29
CA GLU A 71 -17.57 41.84 8.70
C GLU A 71 -16.34 41.47 9.55
N TYR A 72 -15.21 42.13 9.34
CA TYR A 72 -14.01 41.94 10.13
C TYR A 72 -13.39 43.26 10.53
N THR A 73 -12.62 43.25 11.63
CA THR A 73 -11.85 44.38 12.10
C THR A 73 -10.49 43.89 12.60
N ILE A 74 -9.39 44.37 11.98
CA ILE A 74 -8.03 43.96 12.33
C ILE A 74 -7.12 45.18 12.44
N THR A 75 -6.23 45.16 13.43
CA THR A 75 -5.23 46.22 13.61
C THR A 75 -3.91 45.75 12.96
N CYS A 76 -3.46 46.51 11.98
CA CYS A 76 -2.24 46.24 11.22
C CYS A 76 -1.51 47.51 10.86
N THR A 77 -0.30 47.40 10.32
CA THR A 77 0.51 48.54 9.86
C THR A 77 0.47 48.61 8.33
N PRO A 78 0.60 49.81 7.73
CA PRO A 78 0.72 49.94 6.29
C PRO A 78 1.84 49.04 5.72
N LYS A 79 1.64 48.50 4.51
CA LYS A 79 2.52 47.54 3.81
C LYS A 79 2.48 46.10 4.35
N GLN A 80 1.76 45.80 5.42
CA GLN A 80 1.50 44.39 5.79
C GLN A 80 0.53 43.72 4.79
N VAL A 81 0.64 42.42 4.64
CA VAL A 81 -0.23 41.60 3.77
C VAL A 81 -1.25 40.90 4.65
N LEU A 82 -2.52 41.13 4.39
CA LEU A 82 -3.62 40.36 4.97
C LEU A 82 -3.91 39.15 4.10
N VAL A 83 -4.02 38.00 4.72
CA VAL A 83 -4.41 36.74 4.07
C VAL A 83 -5.84 36.41 4.52
N PHE A 84 -6.75 36.36 3.56
CA PHE A 84 -8.14 35.98 3.76
C PHE A 84 -8.33 34.53 3.35
N SER A 85 -8.84 33.68 4.23
CA SER A 85 -9.10 32.27 3.97
C SER A 85 -10.41 31.81 4.61
N SER A 86 -11.13 30.95 3.91
CA SER A 86 -12.32 30.27 4.43
C SER A 86 -12.42 28.89 3.81
N VAL A 87 -13.07 27.95 4.50
CA VAL A 87 -13.32 26.61 3.99
C VAL A 87 -14.20 26.71 2.74
N GLY A 88 -13.75 26.10 1.64
CA GLY A 88 -14.46 26.19 0.34
C GLY A 88 -14.09 27.39 -0.54
N TYR A 89 -13.15 28.24 -0.10
CA TYR A 89 -12.74 29.44 -0.83
C TYR A 89 -11.22 29.49 -1.03
N LYS A 90 -10.79 30.04 -2.17
CA LYS A 90 -9.37 30.27 -2.48
C LYS A 90 -8.83 31.39 -1.62
N ALA A 91 -7.73 31.13 -0.93
CA ALA A 91 -7.10 32.17 -0.11
C ALA A 91 -6.64 33.35 -0.97
N LYS A 92 -6.92 34.58 -0.51
CA LYS A 92 -6.57 35.83 -1.18
C LYS A 92 -5.67 36.69 -0.32
N GLU A 93 -4.61 37.20 -0.90
CA GLU A 93 -3.67 38.11 -0.25
C GLU A 93 -3.93 39.53 -0.69
N VAL A 94 -4.00 40.47 0.28
CA VAL A 94 -4.19 41.89 0.02
C VAL A 94 -3.17 42.70 0.80
N VAL A 95 -2.44 43.57 0.12
CA VAL A 95 -1.48 44.47 0.76
C VAL A 95 -2.23 45.65 1.35
N VAL A 96 -2.02 45.91 2.63
CA VAL A 96 -2.63 47.06 3.34
C VAL A 96 -1.97 48.36 2.93
N GLY A 97 -2.74 49.23 2.30
CA GLY A 97 -2.35 50.61 2.00
C GLY A 97 -2.69 51.56 3.13
N ASN A 98 -3.08 52.81 2.78
CA ASN A 98 -3.59 53.80 3.71
C ASN A 98 -5.11 53.71 3.91
N GLU A 99 -5.75 52.77 3.23
CA GLU A 99 -7.19 52.54 3.27
C GLU A 99 -7.62 51.93 4.60
N LYS A 100 -8.68 52.46 5.19
CA LYS A 100 -9.26 51.97 6.46
C LYS A 100 -10.35 50.93 6.21
N ILE A 101 -10.83 50.81 4.98
CA ILE A 101 -11.88 49.83 4.59
C ILE A 101 -11.34 48.99 3.44
N ILE A 102 -11.26 47.67 3.63
CA ILE A 102 -10.84 46.73 2.61
C ILE A 102 -11.91 45.64 2.51
N ASN A 103 -12.70 45.69 1.45
CA ASN A 103 -13.65 44.63 1.14
C ASN A 103 -13.02 43.61 0.20
N VAL A 104 -13.22 42.30 0.50
CA VAL A 104 -12.56 41.25 -0.23
C VAL A 104 -13.60 40.24 -0.73
N ASN A 105 -13.54 39.94 -2.04
CA ASN A 105 -14.29 38.84 -2.61
C ASN A 105 -13.35 37.65 -2.74
N LEU A 106 -13.75 36.52 -2.12
CA LEU A 106 -13.08 35.24 -2.25
C LEU A 106 -13.74 34.46 -3.40
N GLU A 107 -12.91 33.89 -4.23
CA GLU A 107 -13.34 32.94 -5.25
C GLU A 107 -13.68 31.62 -4.55
N GLU A 108 -14.89 31.13 -4.75
CA GLU A 108 -15.20 29.76 -4.34
C GLU A 108 -14.19 28.84 -5.00
N ILE A 109 -13.52 28.02 -4.19
CA ILE A 109 -12.99 26.81 -4.72
C ILE A 109 -14.25 26.05 -5.10
N LEU A 110 -14.71 26.20 -6.35
CA LEU A 110 -15.46 25.14 -6.98
C LEU A 110 -14.52 23.95 -6.93
N SER A 111 -14.44 23.33 -5.75
CA SER A 111 -14.05 21.95 -5.64
C SER A 111 -15.06 21.26 -6.54
N GLU A 112 -14.73 21.13 -7.81
CA GLU A 112 -15.17 20.03 -8.62
C GLU A 112 -14.60 18.74 -8.00
N LEU A 113 -14.90 18.54 -6.73
CA LEU A 113 -15.09 17.24 -6.13
C LEU A 113 -16.48 16.72 -6.57
N SER A 114 -16.85 16.95 -7.81
CA SER A 114 -17.65 16.00 -8.52
C SER A 114 -16.74 14.78 -8.63
N GLU A 115 -16.88 13.84 -7.69
CA GLU A 115 -16.23 12.54 -7.80
C GLU A 115 -16.53 12.01 -9.19
N VAL A 116 -15.56 12.16 -10.08
CA VAL A 116 -15.66 11.67 -11.46
C VAL A 116 -15.31 10.20 -11.40
N VAL A 117 -16.28 9.38 -11.65
CA VAL A 117 -16.10 7.93 -11.71
C VAL A 117 -15.75 7.55 -13.15
N VAL A 118 -14.73 6.75 -13.33
CA VAL A 118 -14.42 6.12 -14.61
C VAL A 118 -15.45 5.02 -14.85
N VAL A 119 -16.30 5.20 -15.87
CA VAL A 119 -17.32 4.22 -16.27
C VAL A 119 -17.00 3.80 -17.69
N GLY A 120 -16.55 2.56 -17.85
CA GLY A 120 -16.15 2.05 -19.16
C GLY A 120 -14.98 2.85 -19.76
N TYR A 121 -15.14 3.34 -20.98
CA TYR A 121 -14.15 4.15 -21.68
C TYR A 121 -14.30 5.66 -21.45
N GLY A 122 -15.23 6.07 -20.55
CA GLY A 122 -15.53 7.48 -20.29
C GLY A 122 -15.45 7.85 -18.80
N ARG A 123 -15.48 9.16 -18.54
CA ARG A 123 -15.58 9.72 -17.19
C ARG A 123 -16.97 10.31 -17.02
N GLN A 124 -17.69 9.92 -15.97
CA GLN A 124 -19.00 10.47 -15.63
C GLN A 124 -18.98 10.99 -14.20
N LYS A 125 -19.79 12.00 -13.93
CA LYS A 125 -20.00 12.45 -12.55
C LYS A 125 -20.70 11.34 -11.78
N LYS A 126 -20.23 11.05 -10.55
CA LYS A 126 -20.77 9.98 -9.69
C LYS A 126 -22.28 10.12 -9.48
N GLU A 127 -22.76 11.34 -9.38
CA GLU A 127 -24.18 11.67 -9.25
C GLU A 127 -25.05 11.24 -10.45
N GLY A 128 -24.44 11.11 -11.63
CA GLY A 128 -25.11 10.69 -12.87
C GLY A 128 -25.02 9.19 -13.15
N VAL A 129 -24.33 8.41 -12.30
CA VAL A 129 -24.17 6.97 -12.50
C VAL A 129 -25.29 6.22 -11.79
N VAL A 130 -26.26 5.71 -12.56
CA VAL A 130 -27.41 4.93 -12.07
C VAL A 130 -27.01 3.50 -11.66
N ALA A 131 -25.76 3.09 -11.84
CA ALA A 131 -25.25 1.74 -11.59
C ALA A 131 -24.53 1.61 -10.25
N SER A 132 -24.48 0.39 -9.67
CA SER A 132 -23.70 0.10 -8.46
C SER A 132 -22.21 0.10 -8.76
N VAL A 133 -21.59 1.24 -8.55
CA VAL A 133 -20.15 1.47 -8.73
C VAL A 133 -19.52 1.75 -7.36
N THR A 134 -18.45 1.06 -7.05
CA THR A 134 -17.64 1.36 -5.86
C THR A 134 -16.27 1.83 -6.30
N GLN A 135 -15.83 2.95 -5.77
CA GLN A 135 -14.51 3.50 -6.03
C GLN A 135 -13.70 3.55 -4.72
N THR A 136 -12.46 3.15 -4.81
CA THR A 136 -11.48 3.20 -3.72
C THR A 136 -10.30 4.05 -4.19
N THR A 137 -9.83 4.93 -3.34
CA THR A 137 -8.70 5.82 -3.62
C THR A 137 -7.37 5.23 -3.15
N ASN A 138 -6.25 5.74 -3.67
CA ASN A 138 -4.92 5.38 -3.19
C ASN A 138 -4.78 5.50 -1.67
N LYS A 139 -5.34 6.56 -1.08
CA LYS A 139 -5.28 6.80 0.37
C LYS A 139 -5.93 5.68 1.19
N GLU A 140 -7.00 5.08 0.67
CA GLU A 140 -7.68 3.95 1.31
C GLU A 140 -6.89 2.65 1.12
N LEU A 141 -6.28 2.45 -0.05
CA LEU A 141 -5.42 1.30 -0.31
C LEU A 141 -4.15 1.33 0.56
N GLU A 142 -3.54 2.49 0.74
CA GLU A 142 -2.38 2.67 1.63
C GLU A 142 -2.70 2.38 3.10
N ARG A 143 -3.97 2.50 3.55
CA ARG A 143 -4.39 2.13 4.91
C ARG A 143 -4.33 0.63 5.19
N ALA A 144 -4.39 -0.21 4.16
CA ALA A 144 -4.25 -1.65 4.32
C ALA A 144 -2.86 -2.06 4.84
N GLY A 145 -1.98 -1.08 5.03
CA GLY A 145 -0.59 -1.29 5.42
C GLY A 145 0.27 -1.73 4.24
N GLY A 146 1.47 -2.17 4.52
CA GLY A 146 2.42 -2.58 3.50
C GLY A 146 2.09 -3.94 2.89
N VAL A 147 0.92 -4.11 2.30
CA VAL A 147 0.56 -5.33 1.58
C VAL A 147 1.27 -5.39 0.22
N SER A 148 1.60 -6.60 -0.21
CA SER A 148 2.44 -6.86 -1.38
C SER A 148 1.71 -6.72 -2.72
N SER A 149 0.37 -6.83 -2.71
CA SER A 149 -0.44 -6.77 -3.93
C SER A 149 -1.69 -5.89 -3.76
N ILE A 150 -2.16 -5.33 -4.86
CA ILE A 150 -3.42 -4.57 -4.90
C ILE A 150 -4.59 -5.47 -4.48
N GLY A 151 -4.60 -6.74 -4.89
CA GLY A 151 -5.63 -7.70 -4.51
C GLY A 151 -5.74 -7.85 -2.99
N ALA A 152 -4.60 -7.94 -2.30
CA ALA A 152 -4.56 -7.98 -0.85
C ALA A 152 -5.04 -6.66 -0.22
N ALA A 153 -4.70 -5.50 -0.81
CA ALA A 153 -5.17 -4.19 -0.35
C ALA A 153 -6.68 -3.99 -0.50
N LEU A 154 -7.32 -4.65 -1.46
CA LEU A 154 -8.76 -4.59 -1.66
C LEU A 154 -9.55 -5.45 -0.65
N THR A 155 -8.87 -6.39 0.02
CA THR A 155 -9.50 -7.31 0.98
C THR A 155 -10.15 -6.53 2.13
N GLY A 156 -11.47 -6.68 2.29
CA GLY A 156 -12.24 -6.01 3.33
C GLY A 156 -12.47 -4.50 3.12
N ASN A 157 -11.83 -3.88 2.11
CA ASN A 157 -11.92 -2.43 1.86
C ASN A 157 -12.95 -2.05 0.79
N VAL A 158 -13.42 -3.01 -0.01
CA VAL A 158 -14.38 -2.74 -1.09
C VAL A 158 -15.67 -3.55 -0.87
N PRO A 159 -16.81 -2.91 -0.58
CA PRO A 159 -18.08 -3.60 -0.39
C PRO A 159 -18.48 -4.43 -1.61
N GLY A 160 -18.88 -5.69 -1.40
CA GLY A 160 -19.32 -6.61 -2.45
C GLY A 160 -18.20 -7.24 -3.27
N LEU A 161 -16.95 -7.07 -2.84
CA LEU A 161 -15.78 -7.77 -3.37
C LEU A 161 -15.37 -8.85 -2.36
N ILE A 162 -15.25 -10.08 -2.83
CA ILE A 162 -14.79 -11.22 -2.05
C ILE A 162 -13.39 -11.55 -2.52
N THR A 163 -12.45 -11.58 -1.61
CA THR A 163 -11.07 -11.97 -1.89
C THR A 163 -10.75 -13.25 -1.14
N ASN A 164 -10.17 -14.21 -1.83
CA ASN A 164 -9.74 -15.47 -1.25
C ASN A 164 -8.24 -15.63 -1.46
N ALA A 165 -7.46 -15.38 -0.41
CA ALA A 165 -6.02 -15.64 -0.40
C ALA A 165 -5.80 -17.11 -0.04
N SER A 166 -5.29 -17.89 -0.99
CA SER A 166 -5.04 -19.33 -0.80
C SER A 166 -3.70 -19.62 -0.13
N THR A 167 -2.79 -18.65 -0.09
CA THR A 167 -1.43 -18.81 0.43
C THR A 167 -0.89 -17.46 0.91
N GLY A 168 -0.07 -17.49 1.93
CA GLY A 168 0.72 -16.32 2.42
C GLY A 168 2.18 -16.38 1.98
N LEU A 169 2.50 -17.18 0.96
CA LEU A 169 3.87 -17.39 0.49
C LEU A 169 4.38 -16.19 -0.32
N PRO A 170 5.64 -15.79 -0.14
CA PRO A 170 6.24 -14.69 -0.86
C PRO A 170 6.11 -14.82 -2.38
N GLY A 171 5.61 -13.77 -3.04
CA GLY A 171 5.39 -13.71 -4.48
C GLY A 171 4.30 -14.63 -5.03
N ALA A 172 3.50 -15.27 -4.15
CA ALA A 172 2.35 -16.09 -4.51
C ALA A 172 1.05 -15.60 -3.84
N GLU A 173 1.08 -14.42 -3.23
CA GLU A 173 -0.04 -13.81 -2.50
C GLU A 173 -0.99 -13.03 -3.42
N ASP A 174 -1.33 -13.55 -4.59
CA ASP A 174 -2.33 -12.90 -5.45
C ASP A 174 -3.70 -13.52 -5.15
N PRO A 175 -4.55 -12.83 -4.37
CA PRO A 175 -5.83 -13.41 -3.97
C PRO A 175 -6.77 -13.54 -5.17
N GLN A 176 -7.52 -14.62 -5.22
CA GLN A 176 -8.63 -14.72 -6.14
C GLN A 176 -9.69 -13.68 -5.78
N ILE A 177 -10.09 -12.89 -6.75
CA ILE A 177 -11.08 -11.84 -6.59
C ILE A 177 -12.39 -12.26 -7.22
N LEU A 178 -13.49 -12.14 -6.45
CA LEU A 178 -14.84 -12.41 -6.91
C LEU A 178 -15.72 -11.18 -6.62
N ILE A 179 -16.55 -10.80 -7.58
CA ILE A 179 -17.54 -9.74 -7.41
C ILE A 179 -18.90 -10.39 -7.14
N ARG A 180 -19.47 -10.13 -5.95
CA ARG A 180 -20.75 -10.69 -5.47
C ARG A 180 -20.78 -12.23 -5.37
N GLY A 181 -19.61 -12.89 -5.42
CA GLY A 181 -19.51 -14.34 -5.30
C GLY A 181 -19.21 -15.05 -6.62
N ARG A 182 -19.26 -16.37 -6.59
CA ARG A 182 -18.99 -17.21 -7.75
C ARG A 182 -20.23 -17.26 -8.67
N SER A 183 -20.08 -16.80 -9.90
CA SER A 183 -21.17 -16.71 -10.89
C SER A 183 -21.21 -17.92 -11.84
N SER A 184 -20.10 -18.65 -11.98
CA SER A 184 -19.95 -19.74 -12.95
C SER A 184 -19.08 -20.86 -12.37
N TRP A 185 -19.26 -22.08 -12.89
CA TRP A 185 -18.41 -23.23 -12.54
C TRP A 185 -17.03 -23.16 -13.18
N ASN A 186 -16.90 -22.53 -14.35
CA ASN A 186 -15.65 -22.52 -15.11
C ASN A 186 -14.75 -21.34 -14.75
N ASN A 187 -15.25 -20.12 -14.90
CA ASN A 187 -14.49 -18.90 -14.57
C ASN A 187 -15.43 -17.86 -13.99
N SER A 188 -15.08 -17.32 -12.81
CA SER A 188 -15.80 -16.25 -12.13
C SER A 188 -14.92 -15.03 -11.86
N GLU A 189 -13.75 -14.97 -12.47
CA GLU A 189 -12.84 -13.84 -12.31
C GLU A 189 -13.36 -12.60 -13.05
N PRO A 190 -13.26 -11.41 -12.45
CA PRO A 190 -13.63 -10.16 -13.10
C PRO A 190 -12.64 -9.78 -14.19
N LEU A 191 -13.08 -8.98 -15.15
CA LEU A 191 -12.20 -8.35 -16.11
C LEU A 191 -11.42 -7.23 -15.42
N ILE A 192 -10.09 -7.26 -15.50
CA ILE A 192 -9.22 -6.24 -14.91
C ILE A 192 -8.62 -5.38 -16.01
N LEU A 193 -8.82 -4.07 -15.92
CA LEU A 193 -8.28 -3.10 -16.86
C LEU A 193 -7.38 -2.10 -16.13
N VAL A 194 -6.14 -2.00 -16.56
CA VAL A 194 -5.18 -0.99 -16.08
C VAL A 194 -5.07 0.09 -17.15
N ASP A 195 -5.50 1.30 -16.82
CA ASP A 195 -5.59 2.45 -17.75
C ASP A 195 -6.32 2.10 -19.06
N GLY A 196 -7.33 1.21 -19.00
CA GLY A 196 -8.16 0.77 -20.11
C GLY A 196 -7.64 -0.44 -20.87
N VAL A 197 -6.47 -0.97 -20.54
CA VAL A 197 -5.87 -2.17 -21.15
C VAL A 197 -5.97 -3.36 -20.19
N GLU A 198 -6.36 -4.52 -20.71
CA GLU A 198 -6.44 -5.75 -19.90
C GLU A 198 -5.06 -6.22 -19.46
N ARG A 199 -4.84 -6.19 -18.16
CA ARG A 199 -3.58 -6.60 -17.53
C ARG A 199 -3.83 -7.19 -16.15
N PRO A 200 -2.99 -8.12 -15.70
CA PRO A 200 -3.10 -8.63 -14.33
C PRO A 200 -2.81 -7.51 -13.31
N MET A 201 -3.57 -7.52 -12.20
CA MET A 201 -3.52 -6.48 -11.18
C MET A 201 -2.14 -6.37 -10.51
N ASN A 202 -1.41 -7.49 -10.39
CA ASN A 202 -0.06 -7.54 -9.82
C ASN A 202 1.02 -6.86 -10.70
N SER A 203 0.66 -6.41 -11.91
CA SER A 203 1.56 -5.63 -12.77
C SER A 203 1.71 -4.17 -12.36
N VAL A 204 0.94 -3.73 -11.37
CA VAL A 204 0.91 -2.34 -10.90
C VAL A 204 1.24 -2.30 -9.42
N ASP A 205 2.07 -1.37 -9.00
CA ASP A 205 2.32 -1.08 -7.58
C ASP A 205 1.22 -0.19 -7.00
N ILE A 206 0.90 -0.38 -5.71
CA ILE A 206 -0.17 0.36 -5.02
C ILE A 206 0.11 1.86 -5.03
N SER A 207 1.38 2.26 -4.92
CA SER A 207 1.76 3.67 -4.84
C SER A 207 1.51 4.44 -6.12
N SER A 208 1.49 3.76 -7.28
CA SER A 208 1.20 4.35 -8.59
C SER A 208 -0.29 4.40 -8.92
N VAL A 209 -1.14 3.75 -8.12
CA VAL A 209 -2.59 3.77 -8.31
C VAL A 209 -3.17 5.11 -7.86
N GLU A 210 -4.06 5.68 -8.64
CA GLU A 210 -4.90 6.85 -8.28
C GLU A 210 -6.22 6.36 -7.66
N THR A 211 -6.95 5.54 -8.43
CA THR A 211 -8.24 4.98 -8.03
C THR A 211 -8.43 3.57 -8.57
N ILE A 212 -9.21 2.78 -7.84
CA ILE A 212 -9.76 1.51 -8.31
C ILE A 212 -11.28 1.61 -8.30
N THR A 213 -11.89 1.39 -9.46
CA THR A 213 -13.34 1.41 -9.64
C THR A 213 -13.83 0.01 -9.94
N VAL A 214 -14.80 -0.48 -9.15
CA VAL A 214 -15.40 -1.80 -9.32
C VAL A 214 -16.82 -1.64 -9.85
N LEU A 215 -17.03 -2.13 -11.08
CA LEU A 215 -18.32 -2.15 -11.76
C LEU A 215 -18.98 -3.50 -11.50
N LYS A 216 -20.11 -3.48 -10.77
CA LYS A 216 -20.75 -4.71 -10.26
C LYS A 216 -22.02 -5.11 -11.01
N ASP A 217 -22.64 -4.16 -11.70
CA ASP A 217 -23.91 -4.35 -12.39
C ASP A 217 -23.75 -4.45 -13.91
N ALA A 218 -24.60 -5.24 -14.55
CA ALA A 218 -24.60 -5.42 -15.98
C ALA A 218 -24.76 -4.11 -16.77
N SER A 219 -25.50 -3.14 -16.23
CA SER A 219 -25.64 -1.80 -16.83
C SER A 219 -24.32 -1.03 -16.89
N ALA A 220 -23.46 -1.18 -15.88
CA ALA A 220 -22.13 -0.57 -15.86
C ALA A 220 -21.11 -1.32 -16.72
N THR A 221 -21.27 -2.65 -16.85
CA THR A 221 -20.34 -3.51 -17.58
C THR A 221 -20.73 -3.80 -19.03
N ALA A 222 -21.90 -3.34 -19.47
CA ALA A 222 -22.43 -3.59 -20.82
C ALA A 222 -21.47 -3.22 -21.96
N VAL A 223 -20.70 -2.15 -21.79
CA VAL A 223 -19.71 -1.69 -22.78
C VAL A 223 -18.55 -2.68 -23.00
N PHE A 224 -18.35 -3.64 -22.09
CA PHE A 224 -17.33 -4.68 -22.18
C PHE A 224 -17.86 -6.01 -22.73
N GLY A 225 -19.16 -6.07 -23.05
CA GLY A 225 -19.83 -7.26 -23.59
C GLY A 225 -19.74 -8.45 -22.65
N SER A 226 -19.59 -9.65 -23.21
CA SER A 226 -19.51 -10.92 -22.45
C SER A 226 -18.31 -10.98 -21.50
N ARG A 227 -17.23 -10.26 -21.77
CA ARG A 227 -16.04 -10.20 -20.91
C ARG A 227 -16.32 -9.50 -19.57
N GLY A 228 -17.30 -8.59 -19.52
CA GLY A 228 -17.73 -7.90 -18.33
C GLY A 228 -18.77 -8.67 -17.48
N ALA A 229 -19.14 -9.88 -17.86
CA ALA A 229 -20.23 -10.64 -17.21
C ALA A 229 -19.97 -10.91 -15.71
N ASN A 230 -18.73 -11.13 -15.30
CA ASN A 230 -18.33 -11.35 -13.90
C ASN A 230 -17.99 -10.04 -13.15
N GLY A 231 -18.32 -8.87 -13.74
CA GLY A 231 -17.91 -7.57 -13.27
C GLY A 231 -16.57 -7.11 -13.85
N VAL A 232 -16.27 -5.83 -13.63
CA VAL A 232 -15.05 -5.19 -14.15
C VAL A 232 -14.36 -4.39 -13.06
N ILE A 233 -13.04 -4.51 -12.97
CA ILE A 233 -12.18 -3.72 -12.09
C ILE A 233 -11.34 -2.78 -12.95
N LEU A 234 -11.53 -1.49 -12.78
CA LEU A 234 -10.79 -0.45 -13.48
C LEU A 234 -9.73 0.10 -12.54
N VAL A 235 -8.47 -0.10 -12.86
CA VAL A 235 -7.33 0.48 -12.16
C VAL A 235 -6.86 1.70 -12.93
N THR A 236 -6.95 2.87 -12.32
CA THR A 236 -6.45 4.12 -12.90
C THR A 236 -5.15 4.50 -12.21
N THR A 237 -4.11 4.76 -12.98
CA THR A 237 -2.80 5.13 -12.43
C THR A 237 -2.66 6.65 -12.30
N LYS A 238 -1.80 7.09 -11.37
CA LYS A 238 -1.50 8.50 -11.11
C LYS A 238 -0.91 9.18 -12.33
N ARG A 239 -1.27 10.46 -12.51
CA ARG A 239 -0.73 11.32 -13.56
C ARG A 239 -0.17 12.60 -12.98
N GLY A 240 0.70 13.25 -13.76
CA GLY A 240 1.24 14.55 -13.38
C GLY A 240 0.18 15.65 -13.39
N GLN A 241 0.42 16.67 -12.59
CA GLN A 241 -0.39 17.88 -12.53
C GLN A 241 0.49 19.09 -12.85
N THR A 242 -0.13 20.15 -13.36
CA THR A 242 0.59 21.42 -13.58
C THR A 242 1.06 22.00 -12.25
N GLY A 243 2.34 22.27 -12.11
CA GLY A 243 2.93 22.79 -10.87
C GLY A 243 4.38 22.40 -10.70
N LYS A 244 4.94 22.78 -9.55
CA LYS A 244 6.30 22.41 -9.16
C LYS A 244 6.40 20.89 -8.98
N ALA A 245 7.59 20.35 -9.20
CA ALA A 245 7.87 18.94 -8.92
C ALA A 245 7.60 18.60 -7.45
N SER A 246 6.81 17.55 -7.24
CA SER A 246 6.54 16.95 -5.93
C SER A 246 7.27 15.61 -5.86
N ILE A 247 8.06 15.41 -4.82
CA ILE A 247 8.81 14.18 -4.59
C ILE A 247 8.28 13.58 -3.28
N ARG A 248 7.87 12.32 -3.34
CA ARG A 248 7.42 11.55 -2.17
C ARG A 248 8.19 10.24 -2.11
N ALA A 249 8.94 10.03 -1.04
CA ALA A 249 9.58 8.78 -0.72
C ALA A 249 8.89 8.14 0.50
N THR A 250 8.66 6.84 0.44
CA THR A 250 8.02 6.07 1.51
C THR A 250 8.78 4.76 1.70
N VAL A 251 9.05 4.41 2.94
CA VAL A 251 9.63 3.11 3.31
C VAL A 251 8.72 2.47 4.34
N ASN A 252 8.30 1.26 4.07
CA ASN A 252 7.45 0.47 4.94
C ASN A 252 8.18 -0.82 5.33
N THR A 253 8.18 -1.12 6.62
CA THR A 253 8.60 -2.42 7.14
C THR A 253 7.35 -3.15 7.62
N ILE A 254 7.16 -4.36 7.10
CA ILE A 254 5.97 -5.17 7.31
C ILE A 254 6.38 -6.37 8.15
N VAL A 255 5.73 -6.55 9.29
CA VAL A 255 5.90 -7.74 10.12
C VAL A 255 4.73 -8.68 9.82
N LYS A 256 5.03 -9.83 9.21
CA LYS A 256 4.08 -10.90 8.93
C LYS A 256 4.15 -11.93 10.05
N ALA A 257 3.01 -12.37 10.55
CA ALA A 257 2.91 -13.45 11.54
C ALA A 257 1.73 -14.36 11.16
N PRO A 258 1.73 -15.65 11.56
CA PRO A 258 0.55 -16.49 11.41
C PRO A 258 -0.65 -15.87 12.13
N SER A 259 -1.77 -15.68 11.42
CA SER A 259 -2.92 -14.92 11.96
C SER A 259 -3.78 -15.76 12.92
N LYS A 260 -3.89 -17.05 12.64
CA LYS A 260 -4.65 -17.99 13.45
C LYS A 260 -4.09 -19.39 13.23
N LEU A 261 -3.70 -20.02 14.33
CA LEU A 261 -3.26 -21.39 14.36
C LEU A 261 -4.35 -22.24 15.04
N PRO A 262 -4.67 -23.44 14.56
CA PRO A 262 -5.63 -24.31 15.22
C PRO A 262 -5.07 -24.76 16.58
N GLN A 263 -5.97 -25.05 17.52
CA GLN A 263 -5.56 -25.71 18.75
C GLN A 263 -5.09 -27.12 18.45
N LYS A 264 -4.06 -27.55 19.14
CA LYS A 264 -3.43 -28.85 19.00
C LYS A 264 -3.43 -29.61 20.32
N TYR A 265 -3.46 -30.92 20.22
CA TYR A 265 -3.22 -31.82 21.31
C TYR A 265 -1.73 -32.19 21.37
N ASP A 266 -1.19 -32.37 22.57
CA ASP A 266 0.10 -33.02 22.74
C ASP A 266 0.01 -34.52 22.41
N SER A 267 1.15 -35.20 22.30
CA SER A 267 1.20 -36.64 21.98
C SER A 267 0.41 -37.51 22.94
N PHE A 268 0.46 -37.18 24.26
CA PHE A 268 -0.27 -37.91 25.25
C PHE A 268 -1.78 -37.82 25.07
N ASP A 269 -2.32 -36.61 24.89
CA ASP A 269 -3.75 -36.40 24.72
C ASP A 269 -4.21 -36.94 23.36
N ALA A 270 -3.41 -36.73 22.31
CA ALA A 270 -3.73 -37.24 20.96
C ALA A 270 -3.81 -38.80 20.94
N LEU A 271 -2.88 -39.47 21.58
CA LEU A 271 -2.89 -40.94 21.70
C LEU A 271 -4.04 -41.43 22.58
N SER A 272 -4.35 -40.75 23.68
CA SER A 272 -5.47 -41.07 24.54
C SER A 272 -6.81 -40.97 23.80
N ILE A 273 -7.04 -39.86 23.08
CA ILE A 273 -8.24 -39.66 22.25
C ILE A 273 -8.31 -40.67 21.11
N ARG A 274 -7.15 -41.03 20.51
CA ARG A 274 -7.09 -42.07 19.47
C ARG A 274 -7.51 -43.42 20.03
N ASN A 275 -7.03 -43.82 21.23
CA ASN A 275 -7.46 -45.06 21.88
C ASN A 275 -8.95 -45.05 22.15
N GLU A 276 -9.50 -43.98 22.71
CA GLU A 276 -10.93 -43.82 22.97
C GLU A 276 -11.76 -44.00 21.67
N ALA A 277 -11.35 -43.37 20.58
CA ALA A 277 -11.99 -43.54 19.28
C ALA A 277 -11.95 -44.99 18.76
N ILE A 278 -10.80 -45.66 18.94
CA ILE A 278 -10.69 -47.10 18.57
C ILE A 278 -11.63 -47.95 19.43
N GLU A 279 -11.70 -47.73 20.73
CA GLU A 279 -12.57 -48.44 21.66
C GLU A 279 -14.06 -48.32 21.25
N TYR A 280 -14.51 -47.13 20.84
CA TYR A 280 -15.85 -46.91 20.31
C TYR A 280 -16.14 -47.69 19.02
N GLU A 281 -15.12 -47.90 18.17
CA GLU A 281 -15.25 -48.62 16.92
C GLU A 281 -15.13 -50.15 17.06
N LEU A 282 -14.66 -50.69 18.20
CA LEU A 282 -14.40 -52.12 18.37
C LEU A 282 -15.63 -53.00 18.19
N ALA A 283 -16.83 -52.48 18.46
CA ALA A 283 -18.06 -53.20 18.22
C ALA A 283 -18.31 -53.53 16.73
N ALA A 284 -17.86 -52.63 15.85
CA ALA A 284 -17.98 -52.76 14.38
C ALA A 284 -16.69 -53.32 13.75
N ARG A 285 -15.54 -53.11 14.38
CA ARG A 285 -14.21 -53.51 13.87
C ARG A 285 -13.36 -54.10 15.00
N PRO A 286 -13.61 -55.34 15.40
CA PRO A 286 -12.93 -55.96 16.56
C PRO A 286 -11.41 -56.00 16.42
N GLU A 287 -10.87 -56.13 15.21
CA GLU A 287 -9.42 -56.12 14.95
C GLU A 287 -8.72 -54.84 15.33
N GLY A 288 -9.46 -53.75 15.51
CA GLY A 288 -8.96 -52.42 15.90
C GLY A 288 -8.20 -52.43 17.24
N TRP A 289 -8.46 -53.41 18.13
CA TRP A 289 -7.76 -53.52 19.42
C TRP A 289 -6.22 -53.55 19.30
N ARG A 290 -5.70 -54.01 18.15
CA ARG A 290 -4.26 -54.06 17.85
C ARG A 290 -3.64 -52.70 17.72
N ASN A 291 -4.45 -51.66 17.47
CA ASN A 291 -4.01 -50.29 17.30
C ASN A 291 -4.09 -49.48 18.59
N ILE A 292 -4.61 -50.07 19.67
CA ILE A 292 -4.63 -49.43 21.01
C ILE A 292 -3.21 -49.34 21.53
N THR A 293 -2.79 -48.14 21.86
CA THR A 293 -1.49 -47.87 22.50
C THR A 293 -1.60 -48.09 24.01
N PRO A 294 -0.81 -48.98 24.61
CA PRO A 294 -0.84 -49.18 26.08
C PRO A 294 -0.60 -47.91 26.84
N GLN A 295 -1.32 -47.68 27.97
CA GLN A 295 -1.21 -46.50 28.77
C GLN A 295 0.24 -46.24 29.31
N ALA A 296 0.96 -47.34 29.62
CA ALA A 296 2.36 -47.24 30.01
C ALA A 296 3.27 -46.65 28.92
N ILE A 297 2.92 -46.83 27.64
CA ILE A 297 3.63 -46.22 26.53
C ILE A 297 3.19 -44.76 26.34
N ILE A 298 1.89 -44.46 26.44
CA ILE A 298 1.35 -43.11 26.35
C ILE A 298 2.00 -42.21 27.41
N ASN A 299 2.17 -42.73 28.62
CA ASN A 299 2.81 -41.97 29.70
C ASN A 299 4.25 -41.54 29.40
N LYS A 300 4.98 -42.28 28.54
CA LYS A 300 6.36 -41.94 28.14
C LYS A 300 6.44 -40.72 27.25
N TYR A 301 5.40 -40.41 26.50
CA TYR A 301 5.32 -39.18 25.67
C TYR A 301 5.24 -37.92 26.55
N ARG A 302 4.66 -38.01 27.75
CA ARG A 302 4.54 -36.87 28.66
C ARG A 302 5.64 -36.86 29.73
N PHE A 303 6.12 -38.05 30.17
CA PHE A 303 7.08 -38.20 31.28
C PHE A 303 8.26 -39.11 30.88
N PRO A 304 9.08 -38.68 29.90
CA PRO A 304 10.24 -39.45 29.49
C PRO A 304 11.29 -39.44 30.59
N ALA A 305 11.91 -40.57 30.86
CA ALA A 305 12.92 -40.72 31.92
C ALA A 305 14.28 -40.08 31.56
N ASN A 306 14.59 -39.98 30.28
CA ASN A 306 15.85 -39.41 29.77
C ASN A 306 15.69 -38.92 28.32
N LEU A 307 16.75 -38.34 27.77
CA LEU A 307 16.73 -37.80 26.39
C LEU A 307 16.43 -38.86 25.33
N ALA A 308 17.04 -40.06 25.47
CA ALA A 308 16.81 -41.15 24.52
C ALA A 308 15.35 -41.61 24.53
N GLU A 309 14.69 -41.58 25.69
CA GLU A 309 13.26 -41.88 25.79
C GLU A 309 12.40 -40.76 25.24
N ALA A 310 12.78 -39.49 25.48
CA ALA A 310 12.10 -38.33 24.87
C ALA A 310 12.19 -38.31 23.33
N GLU A 311 13.32 -38.72 22.79
CA GLU A 311 13.50 -38.85 21.33
C GLU A 311 12.75 -40.05 20.76
N ARG A 312 12.58 -41.11 21.49
CA ARG A 312 11.84 -42.29 21.10
C ARG A 312 10.33 -42.10 21.18
N TYR A 313 9.85 -41.29 22.10
CA TYR A 313 8.44 -40.96 22.33
C TYR A 313 8.24 -39.44 22.20
N PRO A 314 8.32 -38.94 20.98
CA PRO A 314 8.37 -37.50 20.73
C PRO A 314 7.01 -36.81 20.98
N ASN A 315 7.09 -35.56 21.33
CA ASN A 315 5.94 -34.66 21.40
C ASN A 315 6.27 -33.40 20.58
N VAL A 316 5.84 -33.38 19.33
CA VAL A 316 6.23 -32.35 18.37
C VAL A 316 5.10 -31.37 18.14
N ASP A 317 5.36 -30.10 18.37
CA ASP A 317 4.59 -29.02 17.80
C ASP A 317 5.11 -28.71 16.38
N TRP A 318 4.41 -29.25 15.38
CA TRP A 318 4.81 -29.09 13.98
C TRP A 318 4.71 -27.65 13.47
N GLU A 319 3.84 -26.82 14.06
CA GLU A 319 3.81 -25.41 13.73
C GLU A 319 5.05 -24.70 14.23
N GLU A 320 5.42 -24.94 15.51
CA GLU A 320 6.66 -24.39 16.05
C GLU A 320 7.88 -24.93 15.31
N ALA A 321 7.85 -26.20 14.90
CA ALA A 321 8.94 -26.82 14.14
C ALA A 321 9.11 -26.21 12.74
N LEU A 322 8.02 -25.83 12.07
CA LEU A 322 8.03 -25.41 10.68
C LEU A 322 7.95 -23.92 10.48
N PHE A 323 7.39 -23.14 11.42
CA PHE A 323 7.21 -21.71 11.27
C PHE A 323 8.07 -20.87 12.20
N LYS A 324 8.51 -19.74 11.68
CA LYS A 324 9.03 -18.62 12.47
C LYS A 324 7.85 -17.88 13.11
N PRO A 325 8.03 -17.28 14.27
CA PRO A 325 6.98 -16.48 14.91
C PRO A 325 6.62 -15.25 14.08
N TYR A 326 7.55 -14.72 13.30
CA TYR A 326 7.34 -13.61 12.38
C TYR A 326 8.37 -13.61 11.25
N ALA A 327 8.03 -12.92 10.17
CA ALA A 327 8.92 -12.59 9.07
C ALA A 327 8.86 -11.09 8.78
N ILE A 328 9.97 -10.51 8.35
CA ILE A 328 10.08 -9.08 8.05
C ILE A 328 10.18 -8.90 6.54
N SER A 329 9.27 -8.12 5.98
CA SER A 329 9.28 -7.72 4.58
C SER A 329 9.46 -6.20 4.49
N ASN A 330 10.05 -5.71 3.41
CA ASN A 330 10.31 -4.29 3.22
C ASN A 330 9.77 -3.82 1.87
N ASN A 331 9.20 -2.63 1.86
CA ASN A 331 8.79 -1.95 0.64
C ASN A 331 9.33 -0.52 0.65
N ALA A 332 10.03 -0.14 -0.39
CA ALA A 332 10.54 1.22 -0.59
C ALA A 332 9.98 1.78 -1.89
N ASN A 333 9.47 3.00 -1.81
CA ASN A 333 8.75 3.63 -2.91
C ASN A 333 9.19 5.08 -3.08
N LEU A 334 9.40 5.49 -4.34
CA LEU A 334 9.71 6.87 -4.72
C LEU A 334 8.77 7.31 -5.83
N ASN A 335 8.02 8.37 -5.60
CA ASN A 335 7.14 8.99 -6.57
C ASN A 335 7.59 10.42 -6.87
N ILE A 336 7.63 10.77 -8.14
CA ILE A 336 7.96 12.12 -8.61
C ILE A 336 6.84 12.55 -9.57
N SER A 337 6.21 13.67 -9.31
CA SER A 337 5.16 14.20 -10.17
C SER A 337 5.27 15.71 -10.32
N GLY A 338 4.82 16.22 -11.46
CA GLY A 338 4.83 17.65 -11.74
C GLY A 338 4.44 17.93 -13.19
N GLY A 339 4.66 19.15 -13.63
CA GLY A 339 4.43 19.48 -15.02
C GLY A 339 4.20 20.95 -15.30
N THR A 340 4.15 21.23 -16.57
CA THR A 340 3.78 22.51 -17.16
C THR A 340 2.45 22.37 -17.91
N ASN A 341 2.01 23.41 -18.58
CA ASN A 341 0.84 23.33 -19.47
C ASN A 341 1.11 22.49 -20.72
N LEU A 342 2.40 22.27 -21.08
CA LEU A 342 2.78 21.49 -22.26
C LEU A 342 3.04 20.02 -21.93
N VAL A 343 3.68 19.75 -20.77
CA VAL A 343 4.06 18.39 -20.38
C VAL A 343 3.75 18.18 -18.90
N LYS A 344 3.04 17.11 -18.59
CA LYS A 344 2.82 16.63 -17.22
C LYS A 344 3.43 15.26 -17.09
N TYR A 345 4.00 14.97 -15.95
CA TYR A 345 4.68 13.70 -15.70
C TYR A 345 4.41 13.16 -14.31
N PHE A 346 4.28 11.85 -14.24
CA PHE A 346 4.33 11.06 -13.01
C PHE A 346 5.30 9.91 -13.24
N THR A 347 6.27 9.75 -12.34
CA THR A 347 7.22 8.63 -12.37
C THR A 347 7.27 8.00 -11.00
N SER A 348 7.24 6.67 -10.94
CA SER A 348 7.38 5.89 -9.72
C SER A 348 8.47 4.83 -9.86
N ALA A 349 9.13 4.54 -8.75
CA ALA A 349 9.97 3.37 -8.55
C ALA A 349 9.57 2.71 -7.24
N ASP A 350 9.25 1.42 -7.28
CA ASP A 350 8.81 0.63 -6.13
C ASP A 350 9.66 -0.64 -6.02
N PHE A 351 10.28 -0.84 -4.86
CA PHE A 351 11.03 -2.04 -4.54
C PHE A 351 10.35 -2.76 -3.38
N LEU A 352 10.00 -4.02 -3.60
CA LEU A 352 9.42 -4.91 -2.61
C LEU A 352 10.33 -6.10 -2.35
N GLN A 353 10.58 -6.39 -1.08
CA GLN A 353 11.26 -7.59 -0.60
C GLN A 353 10.33 -8.31 0.38
N GLU A 354 9.97 -9.54 0.08
CA GLU A 354 9.15 -10.38 0.96
C GLU A 354 9.97 -11.52 1.54
N ALA A 355 9.87 -11.70 2.87
CA ALA A 355 10.50 -12.77 3.61
C ALA A 355 9.52 -13.92 3.89
N ASP A 356 10.08 -15.07 4.16
CA ASP A 356 9.42 -16.35 4.41
C ASP A 356 9.18 -16.61 5.90
N LEU A 357 8.03 -17.18 6.22
CA LEU A 357 7.68 -17.63 7.55
C LEU A 357 8.22 -19.02 7.89
N PHE A 358 8.66 -19.83 6.92
CA PHE A 358 9.20 -21.16 7.22
C PHE A 358 10.56 -21.10 7.92
N LYS A 359 10.75 -21.99 8.88
CA LYS A 359 12.06 -22.29 9.46
C LYS A 359 12.84 -23.15 8.49
N ILE A 360 14.07 -22.74 8.20
CA ILE A 360 14.97 -23.50 7.36
C ILE A 360 16.05 -24.08 8.27
N TYR A 361 16.13 -25.40 8.30
CA TYR A 361 17.18 -26.13 9.04
C TYR A 361 18.45 -26.17 8.21
N ASP A 362 19.59 -26.00 8.90
CA ASP A 362 20.90 -26.12 8.24
C ASP A 362 21.09 -27.52 7.64
N ASN A 363 21.34 -27.58 6.33
CA ASN A 363 21.55 -28.77 5.56
C ASN A 363 23.05 -29.10 5.34
N LYS A 364 23.95 -28.23 5.81
CA LYS A 364 25.41 -28.34 5.61
C LYS A 364 25.84 -28.42 4.14
N ARG A 365 25.02 -27.95 3.18
CA ARG A 365 25.26 -28.01 1.75
C ARG A 365 25.64 -26.66 1.13
N GLY A 366 25.74 -25.59 1.94
CA GLY A 366 26.13 -24.26 1.49
C GLY A 366 25.03 -23.47 0.76
N TYR A 367 23.77 -23.93 0.85
CA TYR A 367 22.63 -23.18 0.36
C TYR A 367 21.45 -23.22 1.34
N GLU A 368 20.67 -22.19 1.36
CA GLU A 368 19.43 -22.12 2.12
C GLU A 368 18.26 -22.21 1.16
N GLN A 369 17.34 -23.12 1.45
CA GLN A 369 16.04 -23.18 0.81
C GLN A 369 15.10 -22.10 1.31
N GLY A 370 13.80 -22.32 1.09
CA GLY A 370 12.73 -21.47 1.53
C GLY A 370 12.21 -20.56 0.41
N PHE A 371 11.27 -19.72 0.80
CA PHE A 371 10.65 -18.79 -0.12
C PHE A 371 11.26 -17.40 0.02
N GLY A 372 11.22 -16.66 -1.04
CA GLY A 372 11.62 -15.26 -1.06
C GLY A 372 11.11 -14.61 -2.33
N PHE A 373 10.83 -13.33 -2.25
CA PHE A 373 10.36 -12.57 -3.38
C PHE A 373 10.94 -11.16 -3.38
N ASN A 374 11.51 -10.77 -4.50
CA ASN A 374 11.97 -9.42 -4.73
C ASN A 374 11.33 -8.91 -6.01
N ARG A 375 10.82 -7.68 -5.99
CA ARG A 375 10.23 -7.04 -7.16
C ARG A 375 10.65 -5.58 -7.24
N LEU A 376 11.09 -5.17 -8.41
CA LEU A 376 11.29 -3.78 -8.77
C LEU A 376 10.27 -3.40 -9.85
N ASN A 377 9.44 -2.40 -9.57
CA ASN A 377 8.55 -1.79 -10.55
C ASN A 377 9.04 -0.37 -10.84
N VAL A 378 9.02 0.01 -12.10
CA VAL A 378 9.25 1.39 -12.54
C VAL A 378 8.12 1.78 -13.48
N ARG A 379 7.53 2.96 -13.27
CA ARG A 379 6.46 3.49 -14.12
C ARG A 379 6.72 4.95 -14.45
N SER A 380 6.40 5.33 -15.68
CA SER A 380 6.41 6.72 -16.11
C SER A 380 5.17 7.01 -16.98
N ASN A 381 4.32 7.89 -16.51
CA ASN A 381 3.13 8.37 -17.20
C ASN A 381 3.39 9.81 -17.63
N LEU A 382 3.37 10.07 -18.92
CA LEU A 382 3.63 11.38 -19.52
C LEU A 382 2.43 11.83 -20.34
N ASP A 383 2.01 13.08 -20.16
CA ASP A 383 0.94 13.73 -20.91
C ASP A 383 1.51 14.94 -21.66
N PHE A 384 1.45 14.93 -22.98
CA PHE A 384 1.94 16.00 -23.86
C PHE A 384 0.77 16.73 -24.50
N GLN A 385 0.57 17.99 -24.16
CA GLN A 385 -0.41 18.85 -24.80
C GLN A 385 0.16 19.35 -26.12
N LEU A 386 -0.09 18.64 -27.22
CA LEU A 386 0.44 18.97 -28.55
C LEU A 386 -0.20 20.22 -29.13
N SER A 387 -1.50 20.41 -28.87
CA SER A 387 -2.28 21.63 -29.26
C SER A 387 -3.36 21.86 -28.18
N LYS A 388 -4.15 22.93 -28.34
CA LYS A 388 -5.30 23.19 -27.45
C LYS A 388 -6.35 22.08 -27.48
N SER A 389 -6.41 21.29 -28.55
CA SER A 389 -7.40 20.23 -28.77
C SER A 389 -6.78 18.83 -28.86
N THR A 390 -5.44 18.68 -28.84
CA THR A 390 -4.75 17.42 -29.04
C THR A 390 -3.90 17.09 -27.85
N LEU A 391 -4.14 15.94 -27.22
CA LEU A 391 -3.40 15.43 -26.08
C LEU A 391 -2.80 14.06 -26.45
N PHE A 392 -1.49 13.94 -26.34
CA PHE A 392 -0.77 12.67 -26.49
C PHE A 392 -0.34 12.18 -25.11
N LYS A 393 -0.68 10.93 -24.78
CA LYS A 393 -0.32 10.30 -23.52
C LYS A 393 0.55 9.09 -23.78
N THR A 394 1.56 8.88 -22.94
CA THR A 394 2.33 7.64 -22.94
C THR A 394 2.44 7.10 -21.53
N ASN A 395 2.20 5.80 -21.38
CA ASN A 395 2.43 5.05 -20.14
C ASN A 395 3.51 4.02 -20.41
N LEU A 396 4.62 4.14 -19.72
CA LEU A 396 5.73 3.20 -19.76
C LEU A 396 5.84 2.51 -18.41
N SER A 397 5.89 1.19 -18.37
CA SER A 397 6.07 0.48 -17.11
C SER A 397 6.94 -0.74 -17.31
N GLY A 398 7.86 -0.97 -16.38
CA GLY A 398 8.71 -2.12 -16.29
C GLY A 398 8.57 -2.76 -14.92
N SER A 399 8.49 -4.10 -14.89
CA SER A 399 8.50 -4.90 -13.67
C SER A 399 9.53 -6.01 -13.80
N TYR A 400 10.38 -6.15 -12.80
CA TYR A 400 11.35 -7.24 -12.70
C TYR A 400 11.17 -7.91 -11.34
N ALA A 401 10.75 -9.16 -11.35
CA ALA A 401 10.45 -9.94 -10.16
C ALA A 401 11.25 -11.24 -10.15
N VAL A 402 11.83 -11.55 -9.00
CA VAL A 402 12.53 -12.82 -8.76
C VAL A 402 11.87 -13.50 -7.56
N ARG A 403 11.28 -14.67 -7.81
CA ARG A 403 10.73 -15.54 -6.79
C ARG A 403 11.67 -16.72 -6.55
N LYS A 404 12.08 -16.91 -5.31
CA LYS A 404 12.77 -18.09 -4.82
C LYS A 404 11.73 -19.03 -4.21
N SER A 405 11.80 -20.30 -4.53
CA SER A 405 10.95 -21.34 -3.93
C SER A 405 11.70 -22.67 -3.83
N PRO A 406 11.25 -23.60 -2.98
CA PRO A 406 11.72 -24.98 -3.06
C PRO A 406 11.43 -25.59 -4.43
N TRP A 407 12.30 -26.50 -4.86
CA TRP A 407 12.12 -27.23 -6.11
C TRP A 407 10.79 -27.99 -6.12
N GLY A 408 10.10 -27.96 -7.26
CA GLY A 408 8.81 -28.64 -7.41
C GLY A 408 7.62 -27.91 -6.78
N PHE A 409 7.79 -26.66 -6.30
CA PHE A 409 6.68 -25.85 -5.86
C PHE A 409 5.74 -25.50 -7.02
N THR A 410 4.50 -25.95 -6.96
CA THR A 410 3.48 -25.76 -8.01
C THR A 410 2.34 -24.81 -7.63
N GLY A 411 2.40 -24.16 -6.46
CA GLY A 411 1.37 -23.18 -6.05
C GLY A 411 0.68 -23.47 -4.71
N SER A 412 -0.66 -23.47 -4.66
CA SER A 412 -1.46 -23.34 -3.44
C SER A 412 -1.43 -24.50 -2.46
N GLN A 413 -1.04 -25.71 -2.88
CA GLN A 413 -0.98 -26.89 -2.01
C GLN A 413 0.48 -27.27 -1.79
N TYR A 414 1.08 -26.70 -0.76
CA TYR A 414 2.45 -27.01 -0.38
C TYR A 414 2.48 -27.96 0.84
N GLY A 415 3.14 -29.11 0.70
CA GLY A 415 3.18 -30.17 1.71
C GLY A 415 3.51 -29.66 3.12
N PRO A 416 4.62 -28.91 3.34
CA PRO A 416 4.96 -28.38 4.65
C PRO A 416 3.88 -27.51 5.31
N TRP A 417 3.05 -26.84 4.51
CA TRP A 417 1.91 -26.06 4.99
C TRP A 417 0.81 -26.96 5.53
N ILE A 418 0.51 -28.05 4.78
CA ILE A 418 -0.48 -29.03 5.18
C ILE A 418 0.00 -29.80 6.42
N ASP A 419 1.27 -30.22 6.44
CA ASP A 419 1.84 -31.02 7.52
C ASP A 419 1.90 -30.27 8.85
N ALA A 420 2.10 -28.96 8.83
CA ALA A 420 2.03 -28.13 10.04
C ALA A 420 0.67 -28.25 10.76
N TYR A 421 -0.40 -28.56 10.02
CA TYR A 421 -1.75 -28.68 10.57
C TYR A 421 -2.20 -30.14 10.76
N SER A 422 -1.65 -31.08 9.99
CA SER A 422 -2.15 -32.44 9.93
C SER A 422 -1.19 -33.49 10.47
N ALA A 423 0.09 -33.18 10.62
CA ALA A 423 1.07 -34.12 11.15
C ALA A 423 0.82 -34.39 12.66
N ALA A 424 0.74 -35.67 13.02
CA ALA A 424 0.52 -36.05 14.38
C ALA A 424 1.76 -35.76 15.26
N PRO A 425 1.58 -35.32 16.50
CA PRO A 425 2.68 -34.92 17.39
C PRO A 425 3.57 -36.09 17.82
N ASP A 426 3.05 -37.30 17.75
CA ASP A 426 3.69 -38.56 18.17
C ASP A 426 4.50 -39.27 17.08
N LEU A 427 4.67 -38.65 15.88
CA LEU A 427 5.31 -39.32 14.75
C LEU A 427 6.82 -39.50 14.91
N PHE A 428 7.57 -38.41 14.88
CA PHE A 428 9.04 -38.37 14.98
C PHE A 428 9.49 -36.95 15.24
N LEU A 429 10.71 -36.75 15.73
CA LEU A 429 11.32 -35.42 15.78
C LEU A 429 11.72 -34.95 14.38
N PRO A 430 11.58 -33.67 14.05
CA PRO A 430 12.09 -33.13 12.79
C PRO A 430 13.56 -33.45 12.57
N LYS A 431 14.37 -33.30 13.64
CA LYS A 431 15.79 -33.62 13.68
C LYS A 431 16.16 -34.09 15.08
N TYR A 432 16.93 -35.17 15.18
CA TYR A 432 17.39 -35.74 16.43
C TYR A 432 18.68 -35.04 16.93
N SER A 433 19.03 -35.28 18.20
CA SER A 433 20.21 -34.66 18.86
C SER A 433 21.55 -35.08 18.19
N ASP A 434 21.61 -36.26 17.57
CA ASP A 434 22.75 -36.74 16.81
C ASP A 434 22.87 -36.11 15.40
N GLY A 435 21.90 -35.30 15.04
CA GLY A 435 21.82 -34.63 13.72
C GLY A 435 21.14 -35.43 12.63
N SER A 436 20.67 -36.65 12.91
CA SER A 436 19.88 -37.43 11.98
C SER A 436 18.46 -36.84 11.82
N TRP A 437 17.84 -37.09 10.68
CA TRP A 437 16.50 -36.62 10.39
C TRP A 437 15.47 -37.67 10.79
N GLY A 438 14.36 -37.21 11.35
CA GLY A 438 13.23 -38.07 11.64
C GLY A 438 12.65 -38.70 10.39
N PHE A 439 12.40 -39.97 10.46
CA PHE A 439 11.81 -40.76 9.39
C PHE A 439 10.89 -41.80 9.98
N TYR A 440 9.72 -42.00 9.41
CA TYR A 440 8.80 -43.03 9.83
C TYR A 440 8.99 -44.29 9.00
N ALA A 441 8.93 -45.47 9.66
CA ALA A 441 9.20 -46.75 9.06
C ALA A 441 8.21 -47.11 7.93
N PRO A 442 8.57 -48.03 7.03
CA PRO A 442 8.17 -48.13 5.60
C PRO A 442 6.71 -48.41 5.29
N ASN A 443 5.83 -48.52 6.24
CA ASN A 443 4.43 -48.87 5.99
C ASN A 443 3.44 -47.72 6.10
N GLN A 444 3.91 -46.47 6.33
CA GLN A 444 3.03 -45.31 6.41
C GLN A 444 3.39 -44.30 5.32
N ALA A 445 2.77 -44.52 4.18
CA ALA A 445 3.01 -43.77 2.94
C ALA A 445 2.64 -42.26 2.97
N ARG A 446 2.39 -41.63 4.13
CA ARG A 446 1.88 -40.25 4.22
C ARG A 446 2.56 -39.38 5.26
N ALA A 447 3.57 -39.83 5.95
CA ALA A 447 4.27 -38.98 6.92
C ALA A 447 5.65 -38.57 6.38
N GLU A 448 5.69 -37.52 5.59
CA GLU A 448 6.93 -36.89 5.17
C GLU A 448 7.45 -35.96 6.26
N ASN A 449 8.76 -35.95 6.43
CA ASN A 449 9.41 -34.95 7.29
C ASN A 449 9.53 -33.62 6.54
N SER A 450 8.56 -32.75 6.72
CA SER A 450 8.53 -31.45 6.05
C SER A 450 9.72 -30.55 6.42
N ALA A 451 10.28 -30.68 7.62
CA ALA A 451 11.51 -29.98 8.01
C ALA A 451 12.71 -30.47 7.17
N LEU A 452 12.79 -31.78 6.92
CA LEU A 452 13.79 -32.34 6.00
C LEU A 452 13.58 -31.84 4.58
N SER A 453 12.35 -31.89 4.07
CA SER A 453 12.03 -31.42 2.72
C SER A 453 12.39 -29.95 2.54
N LEU A 454 12.10 -29.11 3.55
CA LEU A 454 12.51 -27.69 3.59
C LEU A 454 14.01 -27.50 3.73
N ALA A 455 14.77 -28.49 4.24
CA ALA A 455 16.21 -28.36 4.41
C ALA A 455 16.99 -28.81 3.17
N ILE A 456 16.64 -29.97 2.57
CA ILE A 456 17.46 -30.64 1.57
C ILE A 456 16.92 -30.61 0.14
N GLY A 457 15.68 -30.23 -0.08
CA GLY A 457 15.13 -30.07 -1.42
C GLY A 457 15.92 -29.07 -2.25
N GLY A 458 15.73 -29.01 -3.54
CA GLY A 458 16.37 -28.05 -4.44
C GLY A 458 15.84 -26.63 -4.26
N ILE A 459 16.46 -25.67 -4.89
CA ILE A 459 15.98 -24.29 -5.01
C ILE A 459 15.58 -24.07 -6.46
N GLN A 460 14.48 -23.37 -6.64
CA GLN A 460 14.04 -22.89 -7.93
C GLN A 460 13.95 -21.37 -7.89
N TYR A 461 14.52 -20.72 -8.87
CA TYR A 461 14.33 -19.29 -9.10
C TYR A 461 13.42 -19.10 -10.31
N GLN A 462 12.40 -18.31 -10.16
CA GLN A 462 11.58 -17.86 -11.26
C GLN A 462 11.72 -16.35 -11.42
N THR A 463 12.30 -15.94 -12.54
CA THR A 463 12.41 -14.54 -12.92
C THR A 463 11.28 -14.17 -13.87
N THR A 464 10.56 -13.10 -13.56
CA THR A 464 9.52 -12.56 -14.43
C THR A 464 9.87 -11.11 -14.74
N ALA A 465 10.14 -10.81 -16.01
CA ALA A 465 10.34 -9.46 -16.51
C ALA A 465 9.14 -9.07 -17.39
N ARG A 466 8.53 -7.92 -17.11
CA ARG A 466 7.40 -7.42 -17.89
C ARG A 466 7.66 -5.96 -18.28
N ILE A 467 7.43 -5.64 -19.54
CA ILE A 467 7.47 -4.28 -20.06
C ILE A 467 6.11 -4.01 -20.71
N THR A 468 5.49 -2.91 -20.34
CA THR A 468 4.22 -2.47 -20.93
C THR A 468 4.35 -1.04 -21.40
N THR A 469 3.82 -0.75 -22.58
CA THR A 469 3.89 0.57 -23.19
C THR A 469 2.55 0.89 -23.84
N ASP A 470 1.96 2.03 -23.46
CA ASP A 470 0.74 2.54 -24.09
C ASP A 470 0.99 3.89 -24.70
N PHE A 471 0.45 4.08 -25.90
CA PHE A 471 0.41 5.35 -26.60
C PHE A 471 -1.06 5.70 -26.87
N THR A 472 -1.54 6.80 -26.32
CA THR A 472 -2.92 7.27 -26.50
C THR A 472 -2.91 8.65 -27.12
N LEU A 473 -3.64 8.82 -28.22
CA LEU A 473 -3.90 10.11 -28.81
C LEU A 473 -5.36 10.48 -28.58
N GLU A 474 -5.61 11.60 -27.92
CA GLU A 474 -6.94 12.16 -27.68
C GLU A 474 -7.09 13.44 -28.50
N GLN A 475 -8.17 13.53 -29.23
CA GLN A 475 -8.52 14.71 -30.03
C GLN A 475 -9.89 15.24 -29.61
N ASP A 476 -9.93 16.47 -29.16
CA ASP A 476 -11.16 17.22 -28.92
C ASP A 476 -11.69 17.76 -30.22
N LEU A 477 -12.95 17.45 -30.53
CA LEU A 477 -13.65 17.84 -31.74
C LEU A 477 -14.82 18.80 -31.46
N ASP A 478 -14.77 19.56 -30.37
CA ASP A 478 -15.79 20.55 -29.97
C ASP A 478 -16.15 21.54 -31.10
N ARG A 479 -15.21 21.76 -32.03
CA ARG A 479 -15.46 22.61 -33.22
C ARG A 479 -16.43 21.99 -34.20
N LEU A 480 -16.55 20.66 -34.24
CA LEU A 480 -17.46 19.92 -35.10
C LEU A 480 -18.79 19.67 -34.38
N VAL A 481 -18.70 19.08 -33.20
CA VAL A 481 -19.85 18.77 -32.34
C VAL A 481 -19.45 19.05 -30.91
N LYS A 482 -20.20 19.89 -30.22
CA LYS A 482 -19.93 20.26 -28.83
C LYS A 482 -19.90 19.01 -27.89
N GLY A 483 -18.80 18.82 -27.19
CA GLY A 483 -18.58 17.69 -26.29
C GLY A 483 -18.04 16.42 -26.98
N LEU A 484 -17.83 16.44 -28.31
CA LEU A 484 -17.27 15.29 -29.01
C LEU A 484 -15.77 15.19 -28.79
N ARG A 485 -15.32 14.04 -28.33
CA ARG A 485 -13.92 13.68 -28.21
C ARG A 485 -13.67 12.29 -28.77
N VAL A 486 -12.56 12.12 -29.47
CA VAL A 486 -12.10 10.83 -30.01
C VAL A 486 -10.76 10.49 -29.38
N ALA A 487 -10.58 9.24 -28.98
CA ALA A 487 -9.32 8.71 -28.45
C ALA A 487 -8.98 7.38 -29.12
N GLY A 488 -7.70 7.19 -29.40
CA GLY A 488 -7.15 5.94 -29.89
C GLY A 488 -5.94 5.54 -29.05
N THR A 489 -5.86 4.27 -28.65
CA THR A 489 -4.75 3.71 -27.85
C THR A 489 -4.12 2.52 -28.57
N VAL A 490 -2.80 2.52 -28.62
CA VAL A 490 -1.99 1.38 -29.03
C VAL A 490 -1.18 0.90 -27.81
N SER A 491 -1.28 -0.39 -27.51
CA SER A 491 -0.60 -0.99 -26.36
C SER A 491 0.32 -2.12 -26.80
N LEU A 492 1.52 -2.16 -26.26
CA LEU A 492 2.55 -3.18 -26.50
C LEU A 492 2.98 -3.76 -25.14
N ASP A 493 2.68 -5.03 -24.93
CA ASP A 493 3.01 -5.75 -23.71
C ASP A 493 3.93 -6.93 -24.03
N ASN A 494 5.05 -7.01 -23.30
CA ASN A 494 5.99 -8.12 -23.38
C ASN A 494 6.23 -8.68 -21.97
N THR A 495 6.12 -10.01 -21.84
CA THR A 495 6.40 -10.71 -20.59
C THR A 495 7.38 -11.84 -20.88
N PHE A 496 8.49 -11.84 -20.18
CA PHE A 496 9.51 -12.88 -20.19
C PHE A 496 9.49 -13.60 -18.84
N VAL A 497 9.45 -14.93 -18.87
CA VAL A 497 9.49 -15.78 -17.68
C VAL A 497 10.59 -16.80 -17.86
N GLU A 498 11.52 -16.85 -16.91
CA GLU A 498 12.60 -17.82 -16.85
C GLU A 498 12.54 -18.57 -15.52
N SER A 499 12.76 -19.88 -15.55
CA SER A 499 12.83 -20.73 -14.36
C SER A 499 14.12 -21.52 -14.39
N ASN A 500 14.94 -21.37 -13.34
CA ASN A 500 16.26 -21.99 -13.17
C ASN A 500 16.28 -22.84 -11.89
#